data_3752d9f1be2a08483f9f971568fad247
#
_entry.id   3752d9f1be2a08483f9f971568fad247
#
_cell.length_a   1.000
_cell.length_b   1.000
_cell.length_c   1.000
_cell.angle_alpha   90.00
_cell.angle_beta   90.00
_cell.angle_gamma   90.00
#
_symmetry.space_group_name_H-M   'P 1'
#
loop_
_entity.id
_entity.type
_entity.pdbx_description
1 polymer ?
#
loop_
_entity_poly.entity_id
_entity_poly.type
_entity_poly.pdbx_seq_one_letter_code
_entity_poly.pdbx_strand_id
1 'polypeptide(L)'
;MKRLRVLLLITNLGKGGAQRVFHDHALAFNATHEVEEAVFDAQQDLRIYGTALPLHDLKRSNWLAKLGPIGRLLSRSVALRKLVATRSFDVVISHMDGANWVNVLSFSAAKKVLVVHGTVLRDANVSAIQQWFRLRLIFPWLYNLAEKTVAVSDGIARELSDKCGVRNACAIPNFFELQAITFKAQQPLDEQQAHIFDHPALLITSGRLAEQKKQTHLLDMVVALHKRGVMVRLVILGDGELRDRLVTKSVHLGLRTVNVWESDAEQNKDGDVYFLGYVSNPYQYLKRSTLFLFPSGWEGFPLALCEAMIAGLPVLSADCPTGPREILAPGSLRDTYDLRQAEFAQNGILLPMVNSVRDLDVWVVTVESLLADECQREQLKQQAAQAVKALDRDAVVGQWLELLARITHE
;
A
#
# COMPACT_ATOMS: atom_id res chain seq x y z
N MET A 1 -29.04 -6.01 -10.00
CA MET A 1 -28.23 -5.10 -10.82
C MET A 1 -28.01 -5.67 -12.21
N LYS A 2 -27.92 -4.82 -13.24
CA LYS A 2 -27.52 -5.26 -14.60
C LYS A 2 -26.09 -5.75 -14.55
N ARG A 3 -25.79 -6.89 -15.16
CA ARG A 3 -24.42 -7.39 -15.29
C ARG A 3 -23.68 -6.53 -16.32
N LEU A 4 -22.62 -5.84 -15.87
CA LEU A 4 -21.80 -4.95 -16.70
C LEU A 4 -20.62 -5.72 -17.29
N ARG A 5 -20.10 -5.26 -18.42
CA ARG A 5 -18.81 -5.66 -18.97
C ARG A 5 -17.76 -4.64 -18.53
N VAL A 6 -16.88 -5.05 -17.64
CA VAL A 6 -15.86 -4.20 -16.99
C VAL A 6 -14.48 -4.56 -17.50
N LEU A 7 -13.73 -3.59 -18.00
CA LEU A 7 -12.30 -3.75 -18.27
C LEU A 7 -11.50 -3.12 -17.16
N LEU A 8 -10.66 -3.90 -16.50
CA LEU A 8 -9.66 -3.41 -15.55
C LEU A 8 -8.34 -3.15 -16.29
N LEU A 9 -7.76 -1.97 -16.13
CA LEU A 9 -6.52 -1.57 -16.79
C LEU A 9 -5.44 -1.18 -15.78
N ILE A 10 -4.25 -1.75 -15.91
CA ILE A 10 -3.08 -1.37 -15.11
C ILE A 10 -1.82 -1.27 -15.97
N THR A 11 -0.78 -0.60 -15.46
CA THR A 11 0.48 -0.45 -16.20
C THR A 11 1.30 -1.74 -16.27
N ASN A 12 1.35 -2.50 -15.18
CA ASN A 12 2.07 -3.78 -15.05
C ASN A 12 1.45 -4.66 -13.94
N LEU A 13 1.82 -5.96 -13.93
CA LEU A 13 1.36 -6.96 -12.96
C LEU A 13 2.46 -7.40 -11.97
N GLY A 14 3.52 -6.60 -11.82
CA GLY A 14 4.66 -6.88 -10.93
C GLY A 14 4.32 -6.78 -9.44
N LYS A 15 5.36 -6.77 -8.59
CA LYS A 15 5.21 -6.66 -7.13
C LYS A 15 4.79 -5.24 -6.72
N GLY A 16 3.65 -5.10 -6.03
CA GLY A 16 3.26 -3.83 -5.45
C GLY A 16 1.86 -3.83 -4.85
N GLY A 17 1.57 -2.85 -4.00
CA GLY A 17 0.26 -2.69 -3.37
C GLY A 17 -0.85 -2.40 -4.39
N ALA A 18 -0.59 -1.53 -5.38
CA ALA A 18 -1.56 -1.22 -6.42
C ALA A 18 -1.89 -2.43 -7.32
N GLN A 19 -0.89 -3.27 -7.63
CA GLN A 19 -1.07 -4.50 -8.39
C GLN A 19 -1.89 -5.53 -7.60
N ARG A 20 -1.69 -5.62 -6.29
CA ARG A 20 -2.51 -6.45 -5.42
C ARG A 20 -3.96 -5.97 -5.40
N VAL A 21 -4.18 -4.67 -5.20
CA VAL A 21 -5.54 -4.09 -5.21
C VAL A 21 -6.22 -4.29 -6.56
N PHE A 22 -5.50 -4.17 -7.67
CA PHE A 22 -6.00 -4.48 -9.00
C PHE A 22 -6.50 -5.93 -9.10
N HIS A 23 -5.68 -6.88 -8.63
CA HIS A 23 -6.04 -8.30 -8.58
C HIS A 23 -7.28 -8.55 -7.71
N ASP A 24 -7.31 -7.96 -6.50
CA ASP A 24 -8.43 -8.12 -5.57
C ASP A 24 -9.72 -7.56 -6.18
N HIS A 25 -9.67 -6.40 -6.85
CA HIS A 25 -10.79 -5.82 -7.61
C HIS A 25 -11.24 -6.74 -8.75
N ALA A 26 -10.31 -7.35 -9.50
CA ALA A 26 -10.64 -8.26 -10.60
C ALA A 26 -11.47 -9.45 -10.11
N LEU A 27 -11.04 -10.06 -9.02
CA LEU A 27 -11.77 -11.19 -8.42
C LEU A 27 -13.11 -10.77 -7.82
N ALA A 28 -13.14 -9.64 -7.11
CA ALA A 28 -14.35 -9.16 -6.46
C ALA A 28 -15.45 -8.77 -7.46
N PHE A 29 -15.09 -8.03 -8.50
CA PHE A 29 -16.07 -7.60 -9.51
C PHE A 29 -16.53 -8.74 -10.41
N ASN A 30 -15.69 -9.74 -10.66
CA ASN A 30 -16.06 -10.90 -11.46
C ASN A 30 -17.17 -11.76 -10.80
N ALA A 31 -17.39 -11.61 -9.50
CA ALA A 31 -18.51 -12.26 -8.84
C ALA A 31 -19.90 -11.76 -9.31
N THR A 32 -19.98 -10.51 -9.79
CA THR A 32 -21.25 -9.86 -10.17
C THR A 32 -21.28 -9.32 -11.59
N HIS A 33 -20.13 -9.10 -12.21
CA HIS A 33 -19.95 -8.52 -13.54
C HIS A 33 -19.15 -9.45 -14.45
N GLU A 34 -19.05 -9.14 -15.73
CA GLU A 34 -18.12 -9.79 -16.67
C GLU A 34 -16.83 -8.96 -16.72
N VAL A 35 -15.73 -9.51 -16.18
CA VAL A 35 -14.48 -8.78 -16.02
C VAL A 35 -13.41 -9.31 -16.96
N GLU A 36 -12.73 -8.42 -17.66
CA GLU A 36 -11.51 -8.69 -18.41
C GLU A 36 -10.39 -7.74 -17.93
N GLU A 37 -9.13 -8.16 -18.08
CA GLU A 37 -7.96 -7.39 -17.66
C GLU A 37 -7.18 -6.86 -18.87
N ALA A 38 -6.53 -5.71 -18.71
CA ALA A 38 -5.59 -5.18 -19.70
C ALA A 38 -4.33 -4.63 -19.04
N VAL A 39 -3.18 -4.83 -19.70
CA VAL A 39 -1.87 -4.33 -19.27
C VAL A 39 -1.13 -3.68 -20.42
N PHE A 40 -0.10 -2.90 -20.12
CA PHE A 40 0.70 -2.22 -21.14
C PHE A 40 1.61 -3.16 -21.92
N ASP A 41 2.12 -4.20 -21.26
CA ASP A 41 3.00 -5.21 -21.84
C ASP A 41 2.93 -6.49 -21.00
N ALA A 42 2.23 -7.48 -21.50
CA ALA A 42 2.03 -8.75 -20.79
C ALA A 42 3.28 -9.65 -20.79
N GLN A 43 4.21 -9.46 -21.73
CA GLN A 43 5.41 -10.33 -21.87
C GLN A 43 6.55 -9.95 -20.94
N GLN A 44 6.59 -8.69 -20.48
CA GLN A 44 7.65 -8.17 -19.60
C GLN A 44 7.35 -8.36 -18.12
N ASP A 45 6.10 -8.73 -17.75
CA ASP A 45 5.67 -8.74 -16.37
C ASP A 45 5.63 -10.16 -15.81
N LEU A 46 6.43 -10.40 -14.76
CA LEU A 46 6.26 -11.56 -13.89
C LEU A 46 4.92 -11.39 -13.16
N ARG A 47 3.92 -12.15 -13.55
CA ARG A 47 2.63 -12.22 -12.87
C ARG A 47 2.80 -12.82 -11.48
N ILE A 48 2.76 -11.96 -10.46
CA ILE A 48 2.78 -12.40 -9.06
C ILE A 48 1.36 -12.66 -8.57
N TYR A 49 0.44 -11.79 -8.97
CA TYR A 49 -0.98 -11.94 -8.70
C TYR A 49 -1.67 -12.35 -10.00
N GLY A 50 -1.84 -13.67 -10.23
CA GLY A 50 -2.50 -14.20 -11.42
C GLY A 50 -4.00 -14.36 -11.22
N THR A 51 -4.78 -13.96 -12.22
CA THR A 51 -6.19 -14.32 -12.34
C THR A 51 -6.38 -15.30 -13.48
N ALA A 52 -7.50 -16.02 -13.50
CA ALA A 52 -7.92 -16.83 -14.65
C ALA A 52 -8.71 -16.00 -15.68
N LEU A 53 -8.80 -14.67 -15.49
CA LEU A 53 -9.56 -13.78 -16.36
C LEU A 53 -8.83 -13.50 -17.69
N PRO A 54 -9.58 -13.20 -18.78
CA PRO A 54 -8.98 -12.82 -20.05
C PRO A 54 -8.08 -11.59 -19.90
N LEU A 55 -6.82 -11.68 -20.35
CA LEU A 55 -5.85 -10.62 -20.31
C LEU A 55 -5.53 -10.09 -21.69
N HIS A 56 -5.64 -8.77 -21.86
CA HIS A 56 -5.31 -8.05 -23.08
C HIS A 56 -3.99 -7.31 -22.94
N ASP A 57 -3.13 -7.48 -23.96
CA ASP A 57 -1.88 -6.74 -24.10
C ASP A 57 -2.09 -5.50 -24.96
N LEU A 58 -1.80 -4.31 -24.39
CA LEU A 58 -1.86 -3.04 -25.13
C LEU A 58 -0.52 -2.68 -25.78
N LYS A 59 0.48 -3.57 -25.73
CA LYS A 59 1.71 -3.40 -26.47
C LYS A 59 1.46 -3.40 -27.94
N ARG A 60 1.85 -2.32 -28.62
CA ARG A 60 1.75 -2.20 -30.06
C ARG A 60 3.06 -1.72 -30.64
N SER A 61 3.58 -2.49 -31.59
CA SER A 61 4.66 -2.08 -32.46
C SER A 61 4.09 -1.31 -33.64
N ASN A 62 3.86 -0.01 -33.46
CA ASN A 62 3.44 0.89 -34.55
C ASN A 62 4.39 2.10 -34.61
N TRP A 63 4.27 2.91 -35.67
CA TRP A 63 5.12 4.08 -35.88
C TRP A 63 4.99 5.12 -34.73
N LEU A 64 3.80 5.26 -34.12
CA LEU A 64 3.58 6.11 -32.95
C LEU A 64 4.46 5.71 -31.77
N ALA A 65 4.58 4.40 -31.49
CA ALA A 65 5.38 3.92 -30.38
C ALA A 65 6.87 4.27 -30.51
N LYS A 66 7.35 4.52 -31.74
CA LYS A 66 8.73 4.96 -32.04
C LYS A 66 8.98 6.44 -31.70
N LEU A 67 7.94 7.24 -31.48
CA LEU A 67 8.01 8.66 -31.12
C LEU A 67 8.26 8.89 -29.61
N GLY A 68 8.86 7.94 -28.90
CA GLY A 68 9.20 8.08 -27.49
C GLY A 68 8.01 7.88 -26.53
N PRO A 69 8.08 8.43 -25.28
CA PRO A 69 7.06 8.19 -24.24
C PRO A 69 5.65 8.66 -24.64
N ILE A 70 5.54 9.82 -25.24
CA ILE A 70 4.25 10.40 -25.69
C ILE A 70 3.64 9.52 -26.79
N GLY A 71 4.45 9.11 -27.76
CA GLY A 71 4.00 8.23 -28.82
C GLY A 71 3.53 6.86 -28.30
N ARG A 72 4.22 6.30 -27.29
CA ARG A 72 3.77 5.07 -26.61
C ARG A 72 2.44 5.27 -25.89
N LEU A 73 2.25 6.39 -25.20
CA LEU A 73 0.99 6.73 -24.54
C LEU A 73 -0.18 6.77 -25.56
N LEU A 74 -0.03 7.53 -26.66
CA LEU A 74 -1.02 7.64 -27.70
C LEU A 74 -1.30 6.29 -28.38
N SER A 75 -0.27 5.50 -28.67
CA SER A 75 -0.41 4.15 -29.25
C SER A 75 -1.27 3.24 -28.38
N ARG A 76 -1.04 3.24 -27.04
CA ARG A 76 -1.83 2.47 -26.09
C ARG A 76 -3.26 2.98 -25.97
N SER A 77 -3.47 4.30 -26.02
CA SER A 77 -4.81 4.89 -26.00
C SER A 77 -5.64 4.49 -27.24
N VAL A 78 -5.02 4.46 -28.42
CA VAL A 78 -5.68 3.95 -29.66
C VAL A 78 -5.96 2.45 -29.55
N ALA A 79 -5.04 1.66 -28.98
CA ALA A 79 -5.24 0.23 -28.77
C ALA A 79 -6.41 -0.04 -27.82
N LEU A 80 -6.49 0.71 -26.71
CA LEU A 80 -7.59 0.61 -25.73
C LEU A 80 -8.92 0.99 -26.38
N ARG A 81 -8.98 2.11 -27.15
CA ARG A 81 -10.18 2.51 -27.87
C ARG A 81 -10.69 1.39 -28.79
N LYS A 82 -9.79 0.75 -29.55
CA LYS A 82 -10.13 -0.36 -30.42
C LYS A 82 -10.63 -1.58 -29.62
N LEU A 83 -9.97 -1.91 -28.53
CA LEU A 83 -10.37 -3.01 -27.64
C LEU A 83 -11.78 -2.78 -27.10
N VAL A 84 -12.06 -1.58 -26.57
CA VAL A 84 -13.37 -1.22 -26.03
C VAL A 84 -14.45 -1.31 -27.11
N ALA A 85 -14.18 -0.81 -28.32
CA ALA A 85 -15.14 -0.85 -29.43
C ALA A 85 -15.46 -2.29 -29.89
N THR A 86 -14.44 -3.17 -29.94
CA THR A 86 -14.60 -4.56 -30.40
C THR A 86 -15.25 -5.47 -29.36
N ARG A 87 -15.08 -5.19 -28.08
CA ARG A 87 -15.58 -5.99 -26.97
C ARG A 87 -16.80 -5.38 -26.27
N SER A 88 -17.16 -4.13 -26.60
CA SER A 88 -18.33 -3.43 -26.04
C SER A 88 -18.34 -3.37 -24.51
N PHE A 89 -17.23 -2.92 -23.90
CA PHE A 89 -17.18 -2.70 -22.46
C PHE A 89 -18.07 -1.52 -22.06
N ASP A 90 -18.81 -1.68 -20.96
CA ASP A 90 -19.63 -0.62 -20.35
C ASP A 90 -18.73 0.36 -19.56
N VAL A 91 -17.73 -0.16 -18.84
CA VAL A 91 -16.83 0.63 -17.96
C VAL A 91 -15.38 0.19 -18.12
N VAL A 92 -14.45 1.15 -18.10
CA VAL A 92 -13.01 0.93 -17.96
C VAL A 92 -12.55 1.51 -16.63
N ILE A 93 -12.07 0.66 -15.72
CA ILE A 93 -11.49 1.05 -14.43
C ILE A 93 -9.97 0.95 -14.56
N SER A 94 -9.26 2.06 -14.45
CA SER A 94 -7.81 2.10 -14.61
C SER A 94 -7.10 2.40 -13.31
N HIS A 95 -5.98 1.70 -13.07
CA HIS A 95 -5.17 1.81 -11.86
C HIS A 95 -3.80 2.39 -12.18
N MET A 96 -3.33 3.36 -11.41
CA MET A 96 -2.07 4.10 -11.56
C MET A 96 -2.12 5.14 -12.71
N ASP A 97 -1.36 6.22 -12.57
CA ASP A 97 -1.41 7.39 -13.46
C ASP A 97 -1.22 7.07 -14.94
N GLY A 98 -0.25 6.20 -15.27
CA GLY A 98 -0.01 5.83 -16.66
C GLY A 98 -1.22 5.17 -17.33
N ALA A 99 -1.91 4.27 -16.61
CA ALA A 99 -3.13 3.63 -17.09
C ALA A 99 -4.31 4.60 -17.09
N ASN A 100 -4.40 5.49 -16.09
CA ASN A 100 -5.42 6.55 -16.02
C ASN A 100 -5.33 7.48 -17.24
N TRP A 101 -4.12 7.88 -17.62
CA TRP A 101 -3.93 8.74 -18.82
C TRP A 101 -4.31 8.01 -20.11
N VAL A 102 -3.92 6.73 -20.25
CA VAL A 102 -4.31 5.91 -21.41
C VAL A 102 -5.83 5.77 -21.49
N ASN A 103 -6.50 5.54 -20.36
CA ASN A 103 -7.95 5.41 -20.30
C ASN A 103 -8.65 6.67 -20.79
N VAL A 104 -8.29 7.83 -20.24
CA VAL A 104 -8.92 9.11 -20.62
C VAL A 104 -8.62 9.47 -22.08
N LEU A 105 -7.35 9.41 -22.50
CA LEU A 105 -6.91 9.75 -23.85
C LEU A 105 -7.36 8.74 -24.92
N SER A 106 -7.93 7.60 -24.52
CA SER A 106 -8.54 6.67 -25.48
C SER A 106 -9.77 7.24 -26.15
N PHE A 107 -10.46 8.18 -25.49
CA PHE A 107 -11.76 8.70 -25.93
C PHE A 107 -12.72 7.56 -26.33
N SER A 108 -12.64 6.42 -25.62
CA SER A 108 -13.53 5.28 -25.83
C SER A 108 -14.96 5.61 -25.38
N ALA A 109 -15.94 4.86 -25.87
CA ALA A 109 -17.35 5.04 -25.49
C ALA A 109 -17.69 4.52 -24.09
N ALA A 110 -16.84 3.65 -23.51
CA ALA A 110 -17.03 3.14 -22.16
C ALA A 110 -16.89 4.26 -21.12
N LYS A 111 -17.66 4.16 -20.04
CA LYS A 111 -17.51 5.01 -18.85
C LYS A 111 -16.10 4.83 -18.25
N LYS A 112 -15.49 5.90 -17.78
CA LYS A 112 -14.09 5.91 -17.28
C LYS A 112 -14.06 6.14 -15.78
N VAL A 113 -13.46 5.20 -15.07
CA VAL A 113 -13.16 5.32 -13.63
C VAL A 113 -11.64 5.27 -13.44
N LEU A 114 -11.08 6.27 -12.78
CA LEU A 114 -9.65 6.37 -12.53
C LEU A 114 -9.38 6.05 -11.05
N VAL A 115 -8.43 5.15 -10.77
CA VAL A 115 -8.04 4.81 -9.39
C VAL A 115 -6.67 5.39 -9.08
N VAL A 116 -6.58 6.14 -7.96
CA VAL A 116 -5.35 6.78 -7.48
C VAL A 116 -4.90 6.13 -6.19
N HIS A 117 -3.71 5.52 -6.22
CA HIS A 117 -3.19 4.65 -5.15
C HIS A 117 -2.19 5.32 -4.20
N GLY A 118 -1.79 6.54 -4.47
CA GLY A 118 -0.78 7.23 -3.65
C GLY A 118 -0.99 8.73 -3.62
N THR A 119 -0.33 9.40 -2.66
CA THR A 119 -0.33 10.86 -2.60
C THR A 119 0.15 11.44 -3.94
N VAL A 120 -0.58 12.42 -4.45
CA VAL A 120 -0.25 13.08 -5.72
C VAL A 120 0.73 14.25 -5.51
N LEU A 121 0.90 14.69 -4.27
CA LEU A 121 1.76 15.83 -3.91
C LEU A 121 3.23 15.44 -3.74
N ARG A 122 3.53 14.15 -3.49
CA ARG A 122 4.90 13.65 -3.28
C ARG A 122 5.19 12.48 -4.22
N ASP A 123 5.99 12.74 -5.23
CA ASP A 123 6.52 11.71 -6.13
C ASP A 123 8.03 11.89 -6.23
N ALA A 124 8.77 10.94 -5.66
CA ALA A 124 10.24 11.00 -5.61
C ALA A 124 10.90 10.92 -7.00
N ASN A 125 10.15 10.49 -8.02
CA ASN A 125 10.66 10.28 -9.38
C ASN A 125 10.37 11.46 -10.32
N VAL A 126 9.75 12.54 -9.82
CA VAL A 126 9.30 13.68 -10.64
C VAL A 126 9.99 14.96 -10.17
N SER A 127 10.59 15.72 -11.10
CA SER A 127 11.17 17.01 -10.76
C SER A 127 10.10 18.03 -10.33
N ALA A 128 10.49 19.06 -9.56
CA ALA A 128 9.56 20.08 -9.06
C ALA A 128 8.77 20.79 -10.18
N ILE A 129 9.41 21.03 -11.34
CA ILE A 129 8.76 21.64 -12.51
C ILE A 129 7.72 20.69 -13.12
N GLN A 130 8.08 19.42 -13.29
CA GLN A 130 7.15 18.40 -13.80
C GLN A 130 5.98 18.20 -12.83
N GLN A 131 6.25 18.20 -11.53
CA GLN A 131 5.22 18.12 -10.49
C GLN A 131 4.25 19.31 -10.58
N TRP A 132 4.76 20.52 -10.76
CA TRP A 132 3.93 21.71 -10.93
C TRP A 132 3.01 21.61 -12.16
N PHE A 133 3.56 21.20 -13.34
CA PHE A 133 2.76 20.97 -14.54
C PHE A 133 1.70 19.89 -14.34
N ARG A 134 2.07 18.80 -13.67
CA ARG A 134 1.18 17.69 -13.38
C ARG A 134 -0.01 18.15 -12.53
N LEU A 135 0.25 18.85 -11.42
CA LEU A 135 -0.78 19.30 -10.49
C LEU A 135 -1.67 20.41 -11.07
N ARG A 136 -1.11 21.35 -11.84
CA ARG A 136 -1.82 22.55 -12.30
C ARG A 136 -2.49 22.40 -13.67
N LEU A 137 -2.02 21.49 -14.50
CA LEU A 137 -2.53 21.33 -15.86
C LEU A 137 -3.07 19.92 -16.12
N ILE A 138 -2.28 18.88 -15.81
CA ILE A 138 -2.65 17.51 -16.19
C ILE A 138 -3.82 17.01 -15.34
N PHE A 139 -3.75 17.09 -14.03
CA PHE A 139 -4.83 16.62 -13.15
C PHE A 139 -6.16 17.37 -13.40
N PRO A 140 -6.22 18.71 -13.32
CA PRO A 140 -7.49 19.41 -13.48
C PRO A 140 -8.08 19.28 -14.89
N TRP A 141 -7.27 19.09 -15.92
CA TRP A 141 -7.77 18.93 -17.28
C TRP A 141 -8.13 17.47 -17.57
N LEU A 142 -7.21 16.52 -17.33
CA LEU A 142 -7.36 15.14 -17.78
C LEU A 142 -8.30 14.33 -16.88
N TYR A 143 -8.18 14.49 -15.54
CA TYR A 143 -8.97 13.68 -14.61
C TYR A 143 -10.45 14.09 -14.56
N ASN A 144 -10.76 15.34 -14.86
CA ASN A 144 -12.16 15.79 -14.98
C ASN A 144 -12.87 15.32 -16.25
N LEU A 145 -12.17 14.65 -17.19
CA LEU A 145 -12.79 14.01 -18.37
C LEU A 145 -13.28 12.58 -18.06
N ALA A 146 -12.98 12.04 -16.89
CA ALA A 146 -13.52 10.76 -16.42
C ALA A 146 -14.85 10.96 -15.70
N GLU A 147 -15.68 9.94 -15.65
CA GLU A 147 -16.92 9.95 -14.86
C GLU A 147 -16.65 10.03 -13.36
N LYS A 148 -15.61 9.29 -12.88
CA LYS A 148 -15.16 9.34 -11.49
C LYS A 148 -13.65 9.12 -11.37
N THR A 149 -13.07 9.79 -10.37
CA THR A 149 -11.72 9.55 -9.89
C THR A 149 -11.81 9.04 -8.46
N VAL A 150 -11.51 7.76 -8.27
CA VAL A 150 -11.56 7.08 -6.97
C VAL A 150 -10.18 7.12 -6.34
N ALA A 151 -10.06 7.77 -5.20
CA ALA A 151 -8.88 7.73 -4.35
C ALA A 151 -9.01 6.59 -3.32
N VAL A 152 -7.90 5.93 -3.00
CA VAL A 152 -7.92 4.85 -2.00
C VAL A 152 -7.96 5.35 -0.55
N SER A 153 -8.01 6.66 -0.34
CA SER A 153 -8.12 7.31 0.98
C SER A 153 -8.73 8.71 0.86
N ASP A 154 -9.35 9.18 1.94
CA ASP A 154 -9.92 10.53 2.02
C ASP A 154 -8.86 11.62 1.86
N GLY A 155 -7.66 11.41 2.38
CA GLY A 155 -6.55 12.34 2.23
C GLY A 155 -6.17 12.54 0.76
N ILE A 156 -6.07 11.45 -0.03
CA ILE A 156 -5.82 11.56 -1.49
C ILE A 156 -7.00 12.23 -2.20
N ALA A 157 -8.25 11.91 -1.83
CA ALA A 157 -9.41 12.54 -2.42
C ALA A 157 -9.40 14.06 -2.20
N ARG A 158 -9.04 14.53 -1.00
CA ARG A 158 -8.85 15.95 -0.68
C ARG A 158 -7.67 16.56 -1.44
N GLU A 159 -6.52 15.87 -1.55
CA GLU A 159 -5.41 16.36 -2.38
C GLU A 159 -5.86 16.59 -3.83
N LEU A 160 -6.62 15.65 -4.40
CA LEU A 160 -7.16 15.73 -5.75
C LEU A 160 -8.14 16.89 -5.92
N SER A 161 -9.10 17.06 -4.99
CA SER A 161 -10.10 18.14 -5.06
C SER A 161 -9.47 19.50 -4.79
N ASP A 162 -8.79 19.66 -3.66
CA ASP A 162 -8.40 20.96 -3.13
C ASP A 162 -7.09 21.50 -3.72
N LYS A 163 -6.16 20.58 -4.07
CA LYS A 163 -4.83 20.98 -4.59
C LYS A 163 -4.71 20.78 -6.09
N CYS A 164 -5.46 19.84 -6.69
CA CYS A 164 -5.34 19.50 -8.11
C CYS A 164 -6.60 19.89 -8.94
N GLY A 165 -7.66 20.40 -8.32
CA GLY A 165 -8.87 20.84 -9.03
C GLY A 165 -9.67 19.71 -9.71
N VAL A 166 -9.55 18.47 -9.20
CA VAL A 166 -10.31 17.32 -9.67
C VAL A 166 -11.69 17.32 -9.00
N ARG A 167 -12.76 17.61 -9.74
CA ARG A 167 -14.11 17.84 -9.23
C ARG A 167 -14.91 16.57 -9.00
N ASN A 168 -14.56 15.49 -9.68
CA ASN A 168 -15.23 14.19 -9.66
C ASN A 168 -14.53 13.18 -8.74
N ALA A 169 -13.64 13.65 -7.84
CA ALA A 169 -12.93 12.81 -6.89
C ALA A 169 -13.87 12.30 -5.77
N CYS A 170 -13.70 11.04 -5.39
CA CYS A 170 -14.30 10.44 -4.19
C CYS A 170 -13.32 9.44 -3.58
N ALA A 171 -13.53 9.08 -2.32
CA ALA A 171 -12.74 8.06 -1.66
C ALA A 171 -13.51 6.74 -1.59
N ILE A 172 -12.84 5.63 -1.94
CA ILE A 172 -13.26 4.26 -1.62
C ILE A 172 -11.99 3.54 -1.17
N PRO A 173 -11.91 3.08 0.09
CA PRO A 173 -10.69 2.45 0.61
C PRO A 173 -10.44 1.10 -0.05
N ASN A 174 -9.23 0.56 0.13
CA ASN A 174 -8.95 -0.82 -0.22
C ASN A 174 -9.64 -1.77 0.77
N PHE A 175 -10.07 -2.92 0.30
CA PHE A 175 -10.71 -3.94 1.13
C PHE A 175 -9.76 -5.09 1.46
N PHE A 176 -10.17 -5.90 2.42
CA PHE A 176 -9.47 -7.10 2.85
C PHE A 176 -10.45 -8.27 3.00
N GLU A 177 -9.98 -9.46 2.67
CA GLU A 177 -10.63 -10.73 2.98
C GLU A 177 -10.31 -11.08 4.45
N LEU A 178 -11.03 -10.48 5.41
CA LEU A 178 -10.69 -10.57 6.84
C LEU A 178 -10.58 -12.02 7.33
N GLN A 179 -11.51 -12.88 6.93
CA GLN A 179 -11.51 -14.30 7.33
C GLN A 179 -10.30 -15.03 6.75
N ALA A 180 -9.95 -14.80 5.49
CA ALA A 180 -8.79 -15.42 4.85
C ALA A 180 -7.47 -14.99 5.49
N ILE A 181 -7.34 -13.70 5.84
CA ILE A 181 -6.16 -13.18 6.55
C ILE A 181 -6.06 -13.80 7.95
N THR A 182 -7.16 -13.84 8.69
CA THR A 182 -7.21 -14.46 10.02
C THR A 182 -6.83 -15.93 9.98
N PHE A 183 -7.34 -16.69 8.99
CA PHE A 183 -6.96 -18.09 8.78
C PHE A 183 -5.47 -18.26 8.46
N LYS A 184 -4.93 -17.44 7.54
CA LYS A 184 -3.50 -17.44 7.19
C LYS A 184 -2.60 -17.06 8.37
N ALA A 185 -3.05 -16.18 9.26
CA ALA A 185 -2.32 -15.78 10.45
C ALA A 185 -2.15 -16.93 11.46
N GLN A 186 -3.06 -17.92 11.46
CA GLN A 186 -3.00 -19.08 12.34
C GLN A 186 -2.07 -20.18 11.82
N GLN A 187 -1.62 -20.10 10.57
CA GLN A 187 -0.73 -21.12 9.98
C GLN A 187 0.59 -21.19 10.79
N PRO A 188 1.19 -22.38 10.94
CA PRO A 188 2.47 -22.53 11.63
C PRO A 188 3.58 -21.80 10.87
N LEU A 189 4.57 -21.34 11.61
CA LEU A 189 5.84 -20.88 11.03
C LEU A 189 6.67 -22.09 10.57
N ASP A 190 7.62 -21.81 9.68
CA ASP A 190 8.70 -22.74 9.38
C ASP A 190 9.48 -23.05 10.69
N GLU A 191 9.78 -24.33 10.92
CA GLU A 191 10.51 -24.77 12.13
C GLU A 191 11.86 -24.04 12.29
N GLN A 192 12.54 -23.75 11.17
CA GLN A 192 13.80 -23.01 11.16
C GLN A 192 13.66 -21.57 11.65
N GLN A 193 12.47 -20.97 11.50
CA GLN A 193 12.20 -19.58 11.87
C GLN A 193 11.44 -19.44 13.19
N ALA A 194 10.91 -20.52 13.75
CA ALA A 194 10.11 -20.48 14.97
C ALA A 194 10.86 -19.85 16.14
N HIS A 195 12.16 -20.17 16.32
CA HIS A 195 13.02 -19.64 17.37
C HIS A 195 13.12 -18.11 17.38
N ILE A 196 12.92 -17.44 16.23
CA ILE A 196 12.94 -15.98 16.13
C ILE A 196 11.81 -15.38 16.97
N PHE A 197 10.68 -16.09 17.05
CA PHE A 197 9.45 -15.62 17.67
C PHE A 197 9.29 -16.03 19.15
N ASP A 198 10.29 -16.72 19.71
CA ASP A 198 10.36 -17.06 21.13
C ASP A 198 10.93 -15.92 22.01
N HIS A 199 10.72 -14.66 21.60
CA HIS A 199 11.21 -13.48 22.30
C HIS A 199 10.04 -12.63 22.81
N PRO A 200 10.05 -12.20 24.09
CA PRO A 200 8.91 -11.49 24.70
C PRO A 200 8.67 -10.09 24.14
N ALA A 201 9.70 -9.47 23.55
CA ALA A 201 9.64 -8.11 22.99
C ALA A 201 10.01 -8.15 21.49
N LEU A 202 9.08 -8.64 20.67
CA LEU A 202 9.28 -8.79 19.23
C LEU A 202 8.60 -7.65 18.46
N LEU A 203 9.40 -6.81 17.84
CA LEU A 203 8.99 -5.71 16.97
C LEU A 203 8.98 -6.19 15.52
N ILE A 204 7.99 -5.81 14.75
CA ILE A 204 7.91 -6.21 13.33
C ILE A 204 7.50 -5.04 12.43
N THR A 205 8.05 -5.04 11.21
CA THR A 205 7.60 -4.18 10.12
C THR A 205 7.50 -4.98 8.83
N SER A 206 6.61 -4.57 7.93
CA SER A 206 6.42 -5.22 6.63
C SER A 206 6.27 -4.19 5.52
N GLY A 207 6.96 -4.40 4.40
CA GLY A 207 6.86 -3.55 3.22
C GLY A 207 8.12 -3.55 2.38
N ARG A 208 8.06 -2.90 1.21
CA ARG A 208 9.22 -2.75 0.32
C ARG A 208 10.36 -2.02 1.05
N LEU A 209 11.58 -2.50 0.89
CA LEU A 209 12.77 -1.84 1.44
C LEU A 209 13.14 -0.63 0.57
N ALA A 210 12.50 0.52 0.84
CA ALA A 210 12.54 1.73 0.02
C ALA A 210 12.64 2.99 0.89
N GLU A 211 13.13 4.10 0.32
CA GLU A 211 13.23 5.39 1.02
C GLU A 211 11.89 5.86 1.59
N GLN A 212 10.78 5.54 0.94
CA GLN A 212 9.42 5.82 1.42
C GLN A 212 9.16 5.20 2.78
N LYS A 213 9.60 3.95 2.99
CA LYS A 213 9.24 3.14 4.17
C LYS A 213 10.10 3.43 5.41
N LYS A 214 11.21 4.14 5.26
CA LYS A 214 12.04 4.67 6.36
C LYS A 214 12.48 3.63 7.41
N GLN A 215 12.63 2.34 7.03
CA GLN A 215 13.05 1.28 7.95
C GLN A 215 14.40 1.55 8.63
N THR A 216 15.24 2.43 8.06
CA THR A 216 16.51 2.87 8.66
C THR A 216 16.34 3.41 10.07
N HIS A 217 15.23 4.07 10.39
CA HIS A 217 14.96 4.62 11.72
C HIS A 217 14.66 3.54 12.76
N LEU A 218 14.14 2.38 12.33
CA LEU A 218 13.88 1.27 13.24
C LEU A 218 15.18 0.65 13.76
N LEU A 219 16.24 0.63 12.95
CA LEU A 219 17.57 0.17 13.37
C LEU A 219 18.16 1.10 14.45
N ASP A 220 18.06 2.42 14.24
CA ASP A 220 18.48 3.41 15.22
C ASP A 220 17.69 3.28 16.53
N MET A 221 16.38 3.00 16.44
CA MET A 221 15.50 2.79 17.59
C MET A 221 15.90 1.52 18.38
N VAL A 222 16.22 0.41 17.71
CA VAL A 222 16.69 -0.82 18.39
C VAL A 222 17.94 -0.52 19.22
N VAL A 223 18.92 0.18 18.65
CA VAL A 223 20.14 0.60 19.38
C VAL A 223 19.78 1.46 20.59
N ALA A 224 18.86 2.41 20.44
CA ALA A 224 18.45 3.29 21.54
C ALA A 224 17.73 2.51 22.67
N LEU A 225 16.87 1.54 22.34
CA LEU A 225 16.22 0.67 23.31
C LEU A 225 17.23 -0.21 24.07
N HIS A 226 18.18 -0.84 23.35
CA HIS A 226 19.23 -1.65 23.97
C HIS A 226 20.10 -0.83 24.92
N LYS A 227 20.46 0.41 24.59
CA LYS A 227 21.19 1.34 25.49
C LYS A 227 20.41 1.66 26.76
N ARG A 228 19.08 1.58 26.72
CA ARG A 228 18.20 1.77 27.88
C ARG A 228 17.96 0.46 28.67
N GLY A 229 18.57 -0.64 28.24
CA GLY A 229 18.40 -1.97 28.85
C GLY A 229 17.14 -2.71 28.40
N VAL A 230 16.42 -2.19 27.40
CA VAL A 230 15.23 -2.83 26.84
C VAL A 230 15.66 -3.69 25.65
N MET A 231 15.86 -5.00 25.91
CA MET A 231 16.26 -5.93 24.86
C MET A 231 15.05 -6.27 23.98
N VAL A 232 15.16 -5.97 22.69
CA VAL A 232 14.13 -6.24 21.69
C VAL A 232 14.72 -6.99 20.50
N ARG A 233 13.87 -7.74 19.79
CA ARG A 233 14.15 -8.24 18.45
C ARG A 233 13.33 -7.47 17.41
N LEU A 234 13.95 -7.15 16.27
CA LEU A 234 13.27 -6.51 15.14
C LEU A 234 13.23 -7.47 13.97
N VAL A 235 12.02 -7.77 13.48
CA VAL A 235 11.80 -8.54 12.25
C VAL A 235 11.38 -7.59 11.13
N ILE A 236 12.05 -7.68 9.99
CA ILE A 236 11.79 -6.87 8.78
C ILE A 236 11.38 -7.82 7.66
N LEU A 237 10.10 -7.75 7.27
CA LEU A 237 9.55 -8.48 6.14
C LEU A 237 9.55 -7.62 4.89
N GLY A 238 10.09 -8.14 3.80
CA GLY A 238 10.11 -7.48 2.50
C GLY A 238 11.47 -7.44 1.84
N ASP A 239 11.50 -6.95 0.60
CA ASP A 239 12.71 -6.77 -0.21
C ASP A 239 12.61 -5.44 -0.96
N GLY A 240 13.73 -4.94 -1.49
CA GLY A 240 13.77 -3.69 -2.25
C GLY A 240 15.16 -3.11 -2.41
N GLU A 241 15.19 -1.93 -3.01
CA GLU A 241 16.42 -1.23 -3.39
C GLU A 241 17.34 -0.85 -2.20
N LEU A 242 16.80 -0.77 -0.99
CA LEU A 242 17.59 -0.44 0.20
C LEU A 242 18.08 -1.67 0.99
N ARG A 243 17.85 -2.90 0.50
CA ARG A 243 18.22 -4.13 1.19
C ARG A 243 19.66 -4.10 1.72
N ASP A 244 20.63 -3.98 0.82
CA ASP A 244 22.05 -4.06 1.18
C ASP A 244 22.47 -2.90 2.10
N ARG A 245 21.91 -1.71 1.90
CA ARG A 245 22.14 -0.56 2.76
C ARG A 245 21.61 -0.77 4.18
N LEU A 246 20.43 -1.37 4.33
CA LEU A 246 19.83 -1.66 5.64
C LEU A 246 20.61 -2.73 6.39
N VAL A 247 21.00 -3.83 5.73
CA VAL A 247 21.83 -4.89 6.29
C VAL A 247 23.18 -4.31 6.75
N THR A 248 23.88 -3.59 5.87
CA THR A 248 25.15 -2.94 6.19
C THR A 248 25.02 -1.96 7.36
N LYS A 249 23.97 -1.14 7.38
CA LYS A 249 23.71 -0.21 8.51
C LYS A 249 23.50 -0.96 9.81
N SER A 250 22.73 -2.04 9.83
CA SER A 250 22.46 -2.84 11.00
C SER A 250 23.76 -3.37 11.62
N VAL A 251 24.65 -3.93 10.80
CA VAL A 251 25.97 -4.42 11.21
C VAL A 251 26.86 -3.27 11.74
N HIS A 252 26.91 -2.14 11.04
CA HIS A 252 27.70 -0.97 11.48
C HIS A 252 27.22 -0.39 12.81
N LEU A 253 25.96 -0.53 13.14
CA LEU A 253 25.40 -0.14 14.44
C LEU A 253 25.73 -1.14 15.56
N GLY A 254 26.44 -2.24 15.27
CA GLY A 254 26.81 -3.27 16.24
C GLY A 254 25.67 -4.23 16.58
N LEU A 255 24.59 -4.26 15.81
CA LEU A 255 23.46 -5.17 15.99
C LEU A 255 23.80 -6.55 15.41
N ARG A 256 23.48 -7.61 16.14
CA ARG A 256 23.56 -8.99 15.64
C ARG A 256 22.50 -9.14 14.54
N THR A 257 22.95 -9.15 13.30
CA THR A 257 22.09 -9.10 12.10
C THR A 257 22.03 -10.46 11.44
N VAL A 258 20.82 -10.95 11.20
CA VAL A 258 20.55 -12.20 10.47
C VAL A 258 19.70 -11.87 9.24
N ASN A 259 20.04 -12.45 8.08
CA ASN A 259 19.28 -12.22 6.87
C ASN A 259 19.21 -13.48 5.99
N VAL A 260 18.09 -13.64 5.29
CA VAL A 260 17.79 -14.81 4.41
C VAL A 260 18.62 -14.85 3.13
N TRP A 261 19.42 -13.84 2.85
CA TRP A 261 20.26 -13.79 1.64
C TRP A 261 21.68 -14.35 1.90
N GLU A 262 22.00 -14.70 3.15
CA GLU A 262 23.21 -15.39 3.56
C GLU A 262 23.01 -16.91 3.65
N SER A 263 24.06 -17.65 3.99
CA SER A 263 24.01 -19.11 4.13
C SER A 263 23.08 -19.55 5.28
N ASP A 264 22.52 -20.74 5.18
CA ASP A 264 21.62 -21.32 6.21
C ASP A 264 22.26 -21.34 7.62
N ALA A 265 23.59 -21.56 7.70
CA ALA A 265 24.30 -21.54 8.97
C ALA A 265 24.28 -20.16 9.64
N GLU A 266 24.26 -19.08 8.86
CA GLU A 266 24.14 -17.72 9.38
C GLU A 266 22.70 -17.37 9.76
N GLN A 267 21.70 -17.95 9.08
CA GLN A 267 20.28 -17.71 9.34
C GLN A 267 19.80 -18.30 10.69
N ASN A 268 20.46 -19.36 11.17
CA ASN A 268 20.14 -20.00 12.46
C ASN A 268 20.77 -19.32 13.68
N LYS A 269 21.45 -18.20 13.54
CA LYS A 269 22.04 -17.45 14.63
C LYS A 269 21.00 -16.65 15.41
N ASP A 270 21.27 -16.47 16.71
CA ASP A 270 20.50 -15.54 17.54
C ASP A 270 20.85 -14.10 17.19
N GLY A 271 19.85 -13.32 16.80
CA GLY A 271 19.99 -11.96 16.29
C GLY A 271 19.16 -10.93 17.03
N ASP A 272 19.56 -9.67 16.88
CA ASP A 272 18.78 -8.50 17.30
C ASP A 272 17.87 -8.01 16.17
N VAL A 273 18.30 -8.20 14.90
CA VAL A 273 17.57 -7.82 13.70
C VAL A 273 17.56 -8.98 12.71
N TYR A 274 16.36 -9.30 12.23
CA TYR A 274 16.13 -10.35 11.24
C TYR A 274 15.52 -9.77 9.97
N PHE A 275 16.20 -9.92 8.85
CA PHE A 275 15.68 -9.62 7.51
C PHE A 275 15.18 -10.91 6.88
N LEU A 276 13.87 -11.12 6.82
CA LEU A 276 13.27 -12.36 6.33
C LEU A 276 12.87 -12.29 4.85
N GLY A 277 13.24 -11.20 4.15
CA GLY A 277 12.95 -11.07 2.73
C GLY A 277 11.45 -11.00 2.42
N TYR A 278 11.12 -11.28 1.17
CA TYR A 278 9.72 -11.38 0.76
C TYR A 278 9.13 -12.71 1.23
N VAL A 279 8.05 -12.64 1.98
CA VAL A 279 7.29 -13.79 2.46
C VAL A 279 5.90 -13.83 1.83
N SER A 280 5.43 -15.00 1.41
CA SER A 280 4.11 -15.17 0.78
C SER A 280 2.95 -15.03 1.77
N ASN A 281 3.18 -15.40 3.03
CA ASN A 281 2.21 -15.27 4.12
C ASN A 281 2.79 -14.44 5.26
N PRO A 282 2.72 -13.09 5.22
CA PRO A 282 3.23 -12.24 6.29
C PRO A 282 2.41 -12.36 7.59
N TYR A 283 1.15 -12.79 7.50
CA TYR A 283 0.20 -12.77 8.61
C TYR A 283 0.60 -13.70 9.77
N GLN A 284 1.21 -14.84 9.47
CA GLN A 284 1.71 -15.79 10.48
C GLN A 284 2.84 -15.18 11.33
N TYR A 285 3.66 -14.30 10.75
CA TYR A 285 4.72 -13.57 11.43
C TYR A 285 4.14 -12.40 12.25
N LEU A 286 3.23 -11.65 11.65
CA LEU A 286 2.52 -10.57 12.32
C LEU A 286 1.83 -11.10 13.58
N LYS A 287 1.04 -12.16 13.49
CA LYS A 287 0.28 -12.74 14.62
C LYS A 287 1.14 -13.09 15.84
N ARG A 288 2.41 -13.43 15.64
CA ARG A 288 3.35 -13.86 16.68
C ARG A 288 4.25 -12.74 17.23
N SER A 289 4.08 -11.54 16.71
CA SER A 289 4.85 -10.36 17.13
C SER A 289 4.16 -9.59 18.24
N THR A 290 4.90 -8.70 18.90
CA THR A 290 4.38 -7.89 20.02
C THR A 290 3.84 -6.55 19.56
N LEU A 291 4.56 -5.84 18.69
CA LEU A 291 4.19 -4.53 18.16
C LEU A 291 4.51 -4.45 16.66
N PHE A 292 3.63 -3.84 15.89
CA PHE A 292 3.89 -3.48 14.50
C PHE A 292 4.34 -2.03 14.39
N LEU A 293 5.46 -1.80 13.68
CA LEU A 293 6.06 -0.48 13.52
C LEU A 293 6.02 -0.02 12.06
N PHE A 294 5.46 1.17 11.82
CA PHE A 294 5.25 1.70 10.48
C PHE A 294 5.82 3.12 10.32
N PRO A 295 7.14 3.28 10.09
CA PRO A 295 7.81 4.57 10.09
C PRO A 295 7.73 5.32 8.77
N SER A 296 6.81 4.97 7.86
CA SER A 296 6.71 5.50 6.50
C SER A 296 6.69 7.03 6.44
N GLY A 297 7.35 7.60 5.43
CA GLY A 297 7.37 9.03 5.19
C GLY A 297 6.17 9.58 4.42
N TRP A 298 5.49 8.75 3.64
CA TRP A 298 4.24 9.04 2.92
C TRP A 298 3.60 7.73 2.46
N GLU A 299 2.27 7.74 2.36
CA GLU A 299 1.48 6.58 1.93
C GLU A 299 0.35 7.00 0.97
N GLY A 300 -0.37 6.02 0.46
CA GLY A 300 -1.67 6.22 -0.16
C GLY A 300 -2.74 5.62 0.73
N PHE A 301 -2.73 4.27 0.78
CA PHE A 301 -3.47 3.48 1.76
C PHE A 301 -2.51 2.38 2.28
N PRO A 302 -2.17 2.39 3.57
CA PRO A 302 -1.11 1.55 4.12
C PRO A 302 -1.59 0.11 4.36
N LEU A 303 -1.60 -0.73 3.31
CA LEU A 303 -2.06 -2.12 3.38
C LEU A 303 -1.42 -2.89 4.53
N ALA A 304 -0.09 -2.78 4.70
CA ALA A 304 0.64 -3.51 5.74
C ALA A 304 0.22 -3.10 7.17
N LEU A 305 -0.18 -1.84 7.39
CA LEU A 305 -0.73 -1.37 8.66
C LEU A 305 -2.07 -2.06 8.95
N CYS A 306 -2.97 -2.06 7.97
CA CYS A 306 -4.27 -2.75 8.11
C CYS A 306 -4.09 -4.26 8.31
N GLU A 307 -3.16 -4.89 7.59
CA GLU A 307 -2.84 -6.31 7.74
C GLU A 307 -2.35 -6.65 9.15
N ALA A 308 -1.52 -5.80 9.75
CA ALA A 308 -1.09 -5.96 11.13
C ALA A 308 -2.26 -5.84 12.11
N MET A 309 -3.16 -4.87 11.90
CA MET A 309 -4.40 -4.71 12.69
C MET A 309 -5.31 -5.93 12.58
N ILE A 310 -5.50 -6.49 11.38
CA ILE A 310 -6.30 -7.70 11.14
C ILE A 310 -5.65 -8.93 11.79
N ALA A 311 -4.32 -9.02 11.78
CA ALA A 311 -3.59 -10.09 12.46
C ALA A 311 -3.63 -9.95 14.00
N GLY A 312 -4.17 -8.84 14.52
CA GLY A 312 -4.36 -8.59 15.94
C GLY A 312 -3.14 -8.01 16.63
N LEU A 313 -2.34 -7.15 15.96
CA LEU A 313 -1.22 -6.45 16.58
C LEU A 313 -1.62 -5.03 16.98
N PRO A 314 -1.07 -4.54 18.12
CA PRO A 314 -0.99 -3.10 18.35
C PRO A 314 -0.08 -2.46 17.30
N VAL A 315 -0.52 -1.34 16.73
CA VAL A 315 0.17 -0.68 15.63
C VAL A 315 0.64 0.72 16.02
N LEU A 316 1.90 1.02 15.71
CA LEU A 316 2.50 2.34 15.86
C LEU A 316 2.91 2.83 14.47
N SER A 317 2.40 3.98 14.06
CA SER A 317 2.66 4.54 12.75
C SER A 317 3.18 5.97 12.81
N ALA A 318 4.12 6.31 11.94
CA ALA A 318 4.41 7.70 11.67
C ALA A 318 3.12 8.39 11.19
N ASP A 319 2.88 9.61 11.69
CA ASP A 319 1.81 10.49 11.21
C ASP A 319 2.23 11.13 9.88
N CYS A 320 2.32 10.30 8.85
CA CYS A 320 2.74 10.74 7.54
C CYS A 320 1.55 11.12 6.64
N PRO A 321 1.80 11.91 5.56
CA PRO A 321 0.76 12.26 4.61
C PRO A 321 0.03 11.05 4.05
N THR A 322 -1.28 11.12 4.09
CA THR A 322 -2.32 10.20 3.66
C THR A 322 -2.28 8.79 4.28
N GLY A 323 -3.43 8.22 4.55
CA GLY A 323 -3.63 6.85 4.99
C GLY A 323 -3.53 6.59 6.49
N PRO A 324 -2.36 6.63 7.18
CA PRO A 324 -2.26 6.19 8.57
C PRO A 324 -3.23 6.90 9.52
N ARG A 325 -3.31 8.24 9.47
CA ARG A 325 -4.19 9.01 10.35
C ARG A 325 -5.67 8.69 10.13
N GLU A 326 -6.08 8.47 8.89
CA GLU A 326 -7.47 8.13 8.56
C GLU A 326 -7.91 6.80 9.20
N ILE A 327 -6.96 5.86 9.29
CA ILE A 327 -7.20 4.52 9.84
C ILE A 327 -7.11 4.55 11.38
N LEU A 328 -6.05 5.17 11.91
CA LEU A 328 -5.79 5.12 13.36
C LEU A 328 -6.57 6.15 14.17
N ALA A 329 -6.82 7.33 13.60
CA ALA A 329 -7.53 8.45 14.23
C ALA A 329 -8.66 8.97 13.31
N PRO A 330 -9.69 8.17 12.99
CA PRO A 330 -10.74 8.55 12.06
C PRO A 330 -11.42 9.87 12.48
N GLY A 331 -11.73 10.73 11.50
CA GLY A 331 -12.33 12.05 11.74
C GLY A 331 -11.33 13.14 12.16
N SER A 332 -10.04 12.83 12.34
CA SER A 332 -9.01 13.79 12.78
C SER A 332 -8.04 14.20 11.67
N LEU A 333 -8.46 14.16 10.40
CA LEU A 333 -7.63 14.58 9.27
C LEU A 333 -7.10 16.02 9.44
N ARG A 334 -5.81 16.20 9.20
CA ARG A 334 -5.11 17.50 9.31
C ARG A 334 -4.44 17.86 8.00
N ASP A 335 -4.23 19.15 7.78
CA ASP A 335 -3.49 19.66 6.62
C ASP A 335 -1.97 19.63 6.85
N THR A 336 -1.53 19.53 8.12
CA THR A 336 -0.12 19.49 8.52
C THR A 336 0.20 18.19 9.26
N TYR A 337 1.42 17.69 9.03
CA TYR A 337 1.94 16.45 9.64
C TYR A 337 3.13 16.80 10.53
N ASP A 338 2.89 17.60 11.56
CA ASP A 338 3.89 18.20 12.46
C ASP A 338 3.77 17.67 13.90
N LEU A 339 3.29 16.46 14.07
CA LEU A 339 3.17 15.80 15.37
C LEU A 339 4.54 15.83 16.10
N ARG A 340 4.54 16.18 17.39
CA ARG A 340 5.76 16.29 18.22
C ARG A 340 5.79 15.32 19.40
N GLN A 341 4.70 14.68 19.68
CA GLN A 341 4.51 13.70 20.77
C GLN A 341 3.68 12.54 20.26
N ALA A 342 3.65 11.44 20.99
CA ALA A 342 2.78 10.32 20.70
C ALA A 342 1.31 10.73 20.87
N GLU A 343 0.48 10.41 19.89
CA GLU A 343 -0.98 10.52 19.93
C GLU A 343 -1.57 9.12 20.08
N PHE A 344 -2.08 8.80 21.26
CA PHE A 344 -2.82 7.58 21.51
C PHE A 344 -4.20 7.74 20.90
N ALA A 345 -4.33 7.30 19.67
CA ALA A 345 -5.55 7.46 18.88
C ALA A 345 -6.53 6.30 19.10
N GLN A 346 -7.72 6.41 18.50
CA GLN A 346 -8.80 5.44 18.69
C GLN A 346 -8.41 4.01 18.30
N ASN A 347 -7.60 3.82 17.25
CA ASN A 347 -7.33 2.51 16.64
C ASN A 347 -5.85 2.13 16.65
N GLY A 348 -4.99 2.91 17.31
CA GLY A 348 -3.54 2.70 17.34
C GLY A 348 -2.81 3.96 17.79
N ILE A 349 -1.52 4.02 17.57
CA ILE A 349 -0.68 5.15 18.01
C ILE A 349 -0.06 5.85 16.81
N LEU A 350 -0.26 7.16 16.73
CA LEU A 350 0.43 8.04 15.78
C LEU A 350 1.65 8.65 16.45
N LEU A 351 2.77 8.63 15.74
CA LEU A 351 4.07 9.10 16.20
C LEU A 351 4.64 10.13 15.20
N PRO A 352 5.55 11.03 15.66
CA PRO A 352 6.20 11.96 14.75
C PRO A 352 6.91 11.23 13.60
N MET A 353 6.90 11.82 12.40
CA MET A 353 7.85 11.43 11.36
C MET A 353 9.27 11.68 11.87
N VAL A 354 10.19 10.69 11.76
CA VAL A 354 11.54 10.80 12.30
C VAL A 354 12.39 11.70 11.41
N ASN A 355 12.55 12.96 11.80
CA ASN A 355 13.39 13.95 11.16
C ASN A 355 14.54 14.45 12.08
N SER A 356 14.49 14.08 13.36
CA SER A 356 15.45 14.47 14.39
C SER A 356 15.63 13.38 15.44
N VAL A 357 16.68 13.50 16.27
CA VAL A 357 16.89 12.62 17.43
C VAL A 357 15.70 12.69 18.39
N ARG A 358 15.13 13.88 18.59
CA ARG A 358 13.95 14.06 19.46
C ARG A 358 12.74 13.27 18.96
N ASP A 359 12.50 13.26 17.64
CA ASP A 359 11.40 12.49 17.08
C ASP A 359 11.61 10.99 17.31
N LEU A 360 12.87 10.51 17.15
CA LEU A 360 13.22 9.13 17.43
C LEU A 360 13.03 8.76 18.91
N ASP A 361 13.37 9.67 19.83
CA ASP A 361 13.17 9.46 21.28
C ASP A 361 11.70 9.27 21.62
N VAL A 362 10.78 9.96 20.95
CA VAL A 362 9.32 9.73 21.13
C VAL A 362 8.94 8.30 20.78
N TRP A 363 9.48 7.75 19.66
CA TRP A 363 9.28 6.33 19.30
C TRP A 363 9.84 5.40 20.38
N VAL A 364 11.08 5.63 20.82
CA VAL A 364 11.77 4.81 21.82
C VAL A 364 10.96 4.74 23.12
N VAL A 365 10.58 5.91 23.69
CA VAL A 365 9.84 5.99 24.94
C VAL A 365 8.46 5.32 24.82
N THR A 366 7.78 5.52 23.69
CA THR A 366 6.46 4.93 23.46
C THR A 366 6.53 3.41 23.33
N VAL A 367 7.51 2.89 22.59
CA VAL A 367 7.74 1.43 22.46
C VAL A 367 8.09 0.81 23.82
N GLU A 368 9.03 1.43 24.58
CA GLU A 368 9.42 0.98 25.92
C GLU A 368 8.21 0.91 26.86
N SER A 369 7.38 1.96 26.89
CA SER A 369 6.16 2.00 27.72
C SER A 369 5.18 0.90 27.35
N LEU A 370 4.93 0.70 26.05
CA LEU A 370 4.00 -0.33 25.57
C LEU A 370 4.50 -1.75 25.83
N LEU A 371 5.81 -2.00 25.75
CA LEU A 371 6.37 -3.32 26.08
C LEU A 371 6.14 -3.66 27.54
N ALA A 372 6.16 -2.67 28.44
CA ALA A 372 5.89 -2.84 29.87
C ALA A 372 4.39 -2.93 30.23
N ASP A 373 3.49 -2.42 29.36
CA ASP A 373 2.04 -2.36 29.64
C ASP A 373 1.25 -3.33 28.76
N GLU A 374 1.04 -4.54 29.25
CA GLU A 374 0.25 -5.58 28.55
C GLU A 374 -1.23 -5.19 28.42
N CYS A 375 -1.79 -4.53 29.44
CA CYS A 375 -3.18 -4.11 29.43
C CYS A 375 -3.46 -3.11 28.28
N GLN A 376 -2.56 -2.13 28.11
CA GLN A 376 -2.65 -1.15 27.04
C GLN A 376 -2.47 -1.81 25.66
N ARG A 377 -1.55 -2.77 25.52
CA ARG A 377 -1.41 -3.52 24.27
C ARG A 377 -2.68 -4.30 23.92
N GLU A 378 -3.32 -4.95 24.89
CA GLU A 378 -4.55 -5.70 24.66
C GLU A 378 -5.73 -4.80 24.28
N GLN A 379 -5.85 -3.63 24.91
CA GLN A 379 -6.84 -2.62 24.53
C GLN A 379 -6.64 -2.17 23.07
N LEU A 380 -5.40 -1.85 22.67
CA LEU A 380 -5.07 -1.45 21.28
C LEU A 380 -5.40 -2.54 20.27
N LYS A 381 -5.16 -3.82 20.58
CA LYS A 381 -5.56 -4.95 19.72
C LYS A 381 -7.06 -4.98 19.48
N GLN A 382 -7.85 -4.84 20.54
CA GLN A 382 -9.32 -4.87 20.44
C GLN A 382 -9.84 -3.70 19.61
N GLN A 383 -9.31 -2.50 19.81
CA GLN A 383 -9.66 -1.31 19.04
C GLN A 383 -9.29 -1.48 17.55
N ALA A 384 -8.08 -1.97 17.27
CA ALA A 384 -7.62 -2.25 15.91
C ALA A 384 -8.52 -3.28 15.20
N ALA A 385 -8.87 -4.38 15.89
CA ALA A 385 -9.75 -5.43 15.34
C ALA A 385 -11.17 -4.90 15.02
N GLN A 386 -11.67 -3.94 15.79
CA GLN A 386 -12.96 -3.31 15.50
C GLN A 386 -12.89 -2.37 14.30
N ALA A 387 -11.82 -1.60 14.19
CA ALA A 387 -11.60 -0.62 13.11
C ALA A 387 -11.57 -1.28 11.72
N VAL A 388 -10.90 -2.42 11.60
CA VAL A 388 -10.73 -3.10 10.30
C VAL A 388 -12.01 -3.74 9.76
N LYS A 389 -13.05 -3.89 10.55
CA LYS A 389 -14.35 -4.43 10.08
C LYS A 389 -14.98 -3.58 8.98
N ALA A 390 -14.77 -2.27 9.01
CA ALA A 390 -15.23 -1.35 7.96
C ALA A 390 -14.50 -1.55 6.63
N LEU A 391 -13.36 -2.23 6.65
CA LEU A 391 -12.53 -2.55 5.47
C LEU A 391 -12.78 -3.96 4.94
N ASP A 392 -13.82 -4.66 5.46
CA ASP A 392 -14.18 -5.97 4.95
C ASP A 392 -14.63 -5.89 3.49
N ARG A 393 -14.33 -6.95 2.73
CA ARG A 393 -14.60 -7.03 1.31
C ARG A 393 -16.03 -6.62 0.96
N ASP A 394 -17.02 -7.21 1.62
CA ASP A 394 -18.42 -7.02 1.24
C ASP A 394 -18.87 -5.58 1.45
N ALA A 395 -18.41 -4.93 2.52
CA ALA A 395 -18.71 -3.54 2.82
C ALA A 395 -18.12 -2.58 1.76
N VAL A 396 -16.87 -2.78 1.37
CA VAL A 396 -16.18 -1.89 0.42
C VAL A 396 -16.59 -2.19 -1.02
N VAL A 397 -16.73 -3.47 -1.39
CA VAL A 397 -17.23 -3.85 -2.73
C VAL A 397 -18.65 -3.32 -2.94
N GLY A 398 -19.49 -3.29 -1.90
CA GLY A 398 -20.81 -2.64 -1.94
C GLY A 398 -20.73 -1.19 -2.42
N GLN A 399 -19.79 -0.39 -1.90
CA GLN A 399 -19.57 1.01 -2.34
C GLN A 399 -19.16 1.10 -3.82
N TRP A 400 -18.31 0.18 -4.29
CA TRP A 400 -17.94 0.09 -5.70
C TRP A 400 -19.13 -0.24 -6.59
N LEU A 401 -19.95 -1.22 -6.21
CA LEU A 401 -21.14 -1.62 -6.98
C LEU A 401 -22.17 -0.49 -7.06
N GLU A 402 -22.36 0.27 -5.99
CA GLU A 402 -23.20 1.48 -5.98
C GLU A 402 -22.66 2.56 -6.92
N LEU A 403 -21.34 2.81 -6.89
CA LEU A 403 -20.68 3.73 -7.80
C LEU A 403 -20.90 3.34 -9.26
N LEU A 404 -20.62 2.06 -9.61
CA LEU A 404 -20.75 1.54 -10.95
C LEU A 404 -22.21 1.61 -11.45
N ALA A 405 -23.18 1.26 -10.60
CA ALA A 405 -24.60 1.39 -10.92
C ALA A 405 -24.98 2.84 -11.23
N ARG A 406 -24.53 3.79 -10.40
CA ARG A 406 -24.82 5.22 -10.57
C ARG A 406 -24.31 5.76 -11.92
N ILE A 407 -23.02 5.51 -12.25
CA ILE A 407 -22.41 6.05 -13.47
C ILE A 407 -22.90 5.38 -14.77
N THR A 408 -23.50 4.19 -14.67
CA THR A 408 -24.01 3.46 -15.85
C THR A 408 -25.51 3.64 -16.08
N HIS A 409 -26.23 4.20 -15.12
CA HIS A 409 -27.66 4.55 -15.26
C HIS A 409 -27.88 6.03 -15.66
N GLU A 410 -26.84 6.86 -15.52
CA GLU A 410 -26.77 8.23 -16.07
C GLU A 410 -26.28 8.19 -17.54
#